data_9e3939b92dc46118c7d26323f6a6cfa8
#
_entry.id   9e3939b92dc46118c7d26323f6a6cfa8
#
_cell.length_a   1.000
_cell.length_b   1.000
_cell.length_c   1.000
_cell.angle_alpha   90.00
_cell.angle_beta   90.00
_cell.angle_gamma   90.00
#
_symmetry.space_group_name_H-M   'P 1'
#
loop_
_entity.id
_entity.type
_entity.pdbx_description
1 polymer ?
#
loop_
_entity_poly.entity_id
_entity_poly.type
_entity_poly.pdbx_seq_one_letter_code
_entity_poly.pdbx_strand_id
1 'polypeptide(L)'
;MLTGKALFNTLLAELNEMGLTGMSATLDEMYRSPKFLELDPLTAIANLIEPEYQKKMNKRILSRLRSAHLRGCPQELSSCVDSGDREYLPRGITETLSTLDFIESGLNVCILGPSDSGKSYLAKAIGIAACNSYKVEYHHCETLLEAMVALKAADYSKYQKRMKKVCGAALLILDDFLLHTITDEREVKVLFEILEKRCEINLSTIICSQREPASWSAMILNDEVASNAIMNRSAKNVKSTQW
;
A
#
# COMPACT_ATOMS: atom_id res chain seq x y z
N MET A 1 -35.86 18.77 32.59
CA MET A 1 -35.33 18.87 31.22
C MET A 1 -34.24 19.93 31.18
N LEU A 2 -33.07 19.61 30.64
CA LEU A 2 -32.02 20.62 30.41
C LEU A 2 -32.55 21.66 29.42
N THR A 3 -32.27 22.96 29.64
CA THR A 3 -32.53 24.00 28.62
C THR A 3 -31.72 23.66 27.36
N GLY A 4 -32.18 24.04 26.17
CA GLY A 4 -31.48 23.72 24.89
C GLY A 4 -30.00 24.12 24.91
N LYS A 5 -29.64 25.25 25.57
CA LYS A 5 -28.27 25.71 25.75
C LYS A 5 -27.46 24.81 26.70
N ALA A 6 -28.08 24.31 27.77
CA ALA A 6 -27.40 23.39 28.70
C ALA A 6 -27.12 22.04 28.02
N LEU A 7 -28.07 21.50 27.27
CA LEU A 7 -27.89 20.27 26.48
C LEU A 7 -26.78 20.44 25.43
N PHE A 8 -26.76 21.55 24.72
CA PHE A 8 -25.70 21.86 23.73
C PHE A 8 -24.30 21.85 24.34
N ASN A 9 -24.12 22.54 25.49
CA ASN A 9 -22.83 22.57 26.19
C ASN A 9 -22.41 21.18 26.68
N THR A 10 -23.34 20.37 27.14
CA THR A 10 -23.08 18.96 27.53
C THR A 10 -22.59 18.14 26.33
N LEU A 11 -23.30 18.22 25.19
CA LEU A 11 -22.90 17.51 23.97
C LEU A 11 -21.52 17.91 23.48
N LEU A 12 -21.18 19.22 23.50
CA LEU A 12 -19.82 19.66 23.14
C LEU A 12 -18.73 19.08 24.07
N ALA A 13 -19.01 19.05 25.36
CA ALA A 13 -18.07 18.49 26.34
C ALA A 13 -17.87 16.98 26.11
N GLU A 14 -18.94 16.22 25.95
CA GLU A 14 -18.92 14.78 25.67
C GLU A 14 -18.19 14.44 24.36
N LEU A 15 -18.48 15.19 23.27
CA LEU A 15 -17.79 15.01 22.00
C LEU A 15 -16.28 15.26 22.12
N ASN A 16 -15.88 16.28 22.87
CA ASN A 16 -14.46 16.57 23.11
C ASN A 16 -13.79 15.48 23.98
N GLU A 17 -14.45 15.00 25.02
CA GLU A 17 -13.96 13.90 25.87
C GLU A 17 -13.77 12.61 25.07
N MET A 18 -14.69 12.29 24.15
CA MET A 18 -14.57 11.16 23.21
C MET A 18 -13.51 11.40 22.12
N GLY A 19 -12.89 12.59 22.05
CA GLY A 19 -11.93 12.94 21.00
C GLY A 19 -12.54 13.16 19.61
N LEU A 20 -13.86 13.39 19.54
CA LEU A 20 -14.61 13.65 18.31
C LEU A 20 -14.62 15.16 17.98
N THR A 21 -13.42 15.74 17.87
CA THR A 21 -13.25 17.20 17.76
C THR A 21 -13.78 17.78 16.44
N GLY A 22 -13.87 16.99 15.38
CA GLY A 22 -14.51 17.37 14.12
C GLY A 22 -16.01 17.57 14.32
N MET A 23 -16.69 16.60 14.96
CA MET A 23 -18.10 16.70 15.29
C MET A 23 -18.38 17.85 16.26
N SER A 24 -17.51 18.05 17.27
CA SER A 24 -17.64 19.16 18.23
C SER A 24 -17.61 20.53 17.53
N ALA A 25 -16.63 20.74 16.63
CA ALA A 25 -16.53 21.99 15.86
C ALA A 25 -17.76 22.21 14.95
N THR A 26 -18.17 21.17 14.24
CA THR A 26 -19.34 21.25 13.34
C THR A 26 -20.64 21.50 14.11
N LEU A 27 -20.81 20.87 15.29
CA LEU A 27 -21.98 21.10 16.14
C LEU A 27 -22.05 22.57 16.60
N ASP A 28 -20.90 23.18 16.97
CA ASP A 28 -20.83 24.59 17.37
C ASP A 28 -21.18 25.52 16.21
N GLU A 29 -20.65 25.25 14.99
CA GLU A 29 -20.99 26.00 13.78
C GLU A 29 -22.48 25.90 13.41
N MET A 30 -23.00 24.67 13.41
CA MET A 30 -24.40 24.40 13.09
C MET A 30 -25.35 25.09 14.08
N TYR A 31 -25.07 25.02 15.40
CA TYR A 31 -25.91 25.63 16.43
C TYR A 31 -25.97 27.16 16.33
N ARG A 32 -24.91 27.80 15.84
CA ARG A 32 -24.85 29.24 15.58
C ARG A 32 -25.54 29.64 14.28
N SER A 33 -25.82 28.71 13.39
CA SER A 33 -26.45 28.99 12.11
C SER A 33 -27.95 29.16 12.27
N PRO A 34 -28.58 30.27 11.77
CA PRO A 34 -30.01 30.43 11.81
C PRO A 34 -30.76 29.35 11.01
N LYS A 35 -30.09 28.73 10.02
CA LYS A 35 -30.65 27.66 9.18
C LYS A 35 -30.66 26.29 9.87
N PHE A 36 -30.09 26.15 11.06
CA PHE A 36 -30.00 24.86 11.75
C PHE A 36 -31.39 24.24 12.03
N LEU A 37 -32.37 25.07 12.39
CA LEU A 37 -33.74 24.64 12.67
C LEU A 37 -34.55 24.27 11.41
N GLU A 38 -34.05 24.65 10.22
CA GLU A 38 -34.66 24.35 8.92
C GLU A 38 -34.13 23.03 8.32
N LEU A 39 -33.05 22.49 8.87
CA LEU A 39 -32.47 21.23 8.40
C LEU A 39 -33.38 20.06 8.80
N ASP A 40 -33.57 19.13 7.87
CA ASP A 40 -34.13 17.83 8.24
C ASP A 40 -33.13 17.05 9.15
N PRO A 41 -33.65 16.20 10.05
CA PRO A 41 -32.81 15.52 11.04
C PRO A 41 -31.70 14.66 10.44
N LEU A 42 -31.94 13.99 9.29
CA LEU A 42 -30.94 13.14 8.65
C LEU A 42 -29.81 13.96 8.06
N THR A 43 -30.13 15.07 7.39
CA THR A 43 -29.14 16.02 6.88
C THR A 43 -28.31 16.63 8.02
N ALA A 44 -28.95 16.99 9.14
CA ALA A 44 -28.21 17.51 10.30
C ALA A 44 -27.22 16.47 10.87
N ILE A 45 -27.64 15.21 10.99
CA ILE A 45 -26.78 14.10 11.45
C ILE A 45 -25.65 13.84 10.45
N ALA A 46 -25.95 13.81 9.15
CA ALA A 46 -24.95 13.60 8.10
C ALA A 46 -23.87 14.70 8.15
N ASN A 47 -24.29 15.97 8.20
CA ASN A 47 -23.37 17.10 8.29
C ASN A 47 -22.50 17.05 9.56
N LEU A 48 -23.03 16.53 10.66
CA LEU A 48 -22.29 16.39 11.92
C LEU A 48 -21.24 15.27 11.85
N ILE A 49 -21.58 14.14 11.21
CA ILE A 49 -20.71 12.95 11.18
C ILE A 49 -19.59 13.09 10.15
N GLU A 50 -19.89 13.63 8.98
CA GLU A 50 -18.98 13.64 7.82
C GLU A 50 -17.59 14.22 8.13
N PRO A 51 -17.43 15.39 8.79
CA PRO A 51 -16.11 15.96 9.08
C PRO A 51 -15.25 15.07 9.98
N GLU A 52 -15.85 14.40 10.96
CA GLU A 52 -15.12 13.47 11.84
C GLU A 52 -14.74 12.17 11.10
N TYR A 53 -15.64 11.68 10.24
CA TYR A 53 -15.38 10.52 9.39
C TYR A 53 -14.20 10.80 8.46
N GLN A 54 -14.21 11.92 7.74
CA GLN A 54 -13.13 12.33 6.84
C GLN A 54 -11.80 12.50 7.60
N LYS A 55 -11.83 13.13 8.77
CA LYS A 55 -10.65 13.27 9.63
C LYS A 55 -10.06 11.92 10.01
N LYS A 56 -10.88 10.95 10.41
CA LYS A 56 -10.44 9.60 10.76
C LYS A 56 -9.90 8.84 9.54
N MET A 57 -10.57 8.96 8.39
CA MET A 57 -10.11 8.36 7.14
C MET A 57 -8.75 8.92 6.72
N ASN A 58 -8.59 10.24 6.70
CA ASN A 58 -7.33 10.89 6.37
C ASN A 58 -6.19 10.46 7.31
N LYS A 59 -6.47 10.36 8.62
CA LYS A 59 -5.49 9.85 9.60
C LYS A 59 -5.07 8.42 9.30
N ARG A 60 -6.01 7.54 8.90
CA ARG A 60 -5.72 6.16 8.50
C ARG A 60 -4.84 6.10 7.24
N ILE A 61 -5.20 6.88 6.20
CA ILE A 61 -4.43 6.96 4.95
C ILE A 61 -3.01 7.44 5.24
N LEU A 62 -2.85 8.53 5.98
CA LEU A 62 -1.52 9.04 6.36
C LEU A 62 -0.70 8.02 7.17
N SER A 63 -1.34 7.25 8.04
CA SER A 63 -0.68 6.17 8.79
C SER A 63 -0.21 5.05 7.87
N ARG A 64 -1.04 4.64 6.88
CA ARG A 64 -0.68 3.63 5.88
C ARG A 64 0.48 4.11 5.00
N LEU A 65 0.43 5.36 4.50
CA LEU A 65 1.50 5.96 3.71
C LEU A 65 2.84 6.02 4.46
N ARG A 66 2.79 6.35 5.77
CA ARG A 66 4.00 6.31 6.62
C ARG A 66 4.55 4.89 6.77
N SER A 67 3.66 3.93 7.05
CA SER A 67 4.03 2.53 7.22
C SER A 67 4.61 1.92 5.95
N ALA A 68 4.09 2.33 4.79
CA ALA A 68 4.54 1.92 3.47
C ALA A 68 5.81 2.62 2.98
N HIS A 69 6.36 3.59 3.73
CA HIS A 69 7.47 4.46 3.31
C HIS A 69 7.16 5.30 2.05
N LEU A 70 5.88 5.59 1.79
CA LEU A 70 5.40 6.36 0.63
C LEU A 70 4.90 7.76 0.98
N ARG A 71 5.07 8.20 2.24
CA ARG A 71 4.64 9.53 2.66
C ARG A 71 5.49 10.62 2.01
N GLY A 72 4.83 11.61 1.39
CA GLY A 72 5.50 12.73 0.72
C GLY A 72 6.08 12.38 -0.66
N CYS A 73 5.82 11.18 -1.16
CA CYS A 73 6.16 10.82 -2.52
C CYS A 73 5.20 11.53 -3.49
N PRO A 74 5.70 12.21 -4.54
CA PRO A 74 4.90 13.01 -5.46
C PRO A 74 4.24 12.21 -6.59
N GLN A 75 4.39 10.87 -6.59
CA GLN A 75 3.88 10.03 -7.67
C GLN A 75 2.36 9.96 -7.64
N GLU A 76 1.75 10.25 -8.78
CA GLU A 76 0.31 10.15 -8.99
C GLU A 76 -0.01 9.17 -10.11
N LEU A 77 -1.00 8.32 -9.89
CA LEU A 77 -1.41 7.32 -10.89
C LEU A 77 -2.02 7.97 -12.14
N SER A 78 -2.69 9.10 -11.96
CA SER A 78 -3.20 9.94 -13.06
C SER A 78 -2.14 10.47 -14.01
N SER A 79 -0.88 10.54 -13.55
CA SER A 79 0.28 10.95 -14.36
C SER A 79 0.93 9.77 -15.12
N CYS A 80 0.48 8.54 -14.84
CA CYS A 80 0.97 7.34 -15.51
C CYS A 80 0.19 7.09 -16.81
N VAL A 81 0.38 7.96 -17.79
CA VAL A 81 -0.26 7.89 -19.11
C VAL A 81 0.79 7.69 -20.20
N ASP A 82 0.36 7.06 -21.29
CA ASP A 82 1.20 6.95 -22.49
C ASP A 82 1.57 8.34 -23.00
N SER A 83 2.82 8.55 -23.31
CA SER A 83 3.37 9.79 -23.86
C SER A 83 4.34 9.46 -25.01
N GLY A 84 4.77 10.48 -25.78
CA GLY A 84 5.71 10.23 -26.88
C GLY A 84 7.02 9.56 -26.48
N ASP A 85 7.43 9.69 -25.21
CA ASP A 85 8.67 9.15 -24.67
C ASP A 85 8.45 7.90 -23.78
N ARG A 86 7.19 7.54 -23.51
CA ARG A 86 6.86 6.43 -22.62
C ARG A 86 5.55 5.76 -23.04
N GLU A 87 5.59 4.45 -23.21
CA GLU A 87 4.43 3.62 -23.52
C GLU A 87 4.32 2.48 -22.49
N TYR A 88 3.11 2.24 -21.99
CA TYR A 88 2.82 1.14 -21.06
C TYR A 88 2.18 -0.01 -21.82
N LEU A 89 2.82 -1.18 -21.80
CA LEU A 89 2.32 -2.37 -22.50
C LEU A 89 1.86 -3.45 -21.51
N PRO A 90 0.77 -4.16 -21.80
CA PRO A 90 -0.16 -3.95 -22.93
C PRO A 90 -0.94 -2.65 -22.77
N ARG A 91 -1.40 -2.07 -23.89
CA ARG A 91 -2.19 -0.83 -23.87
C ARG A 91 -3.40 -0.95 -22.94
N GLY A 92 -3.70 0.11 -22.20
CA GLY A 92 -4.77 0.12 -21.19
C GLY A 92 -4.42 -0.56 -19.88
N ILE A 93 -3.15 -0.94 -19.67
CA ILE A 93 -2.72 -1.59 -18.41
C ILE A 93 -2.79 -0.64 -17.23
N THR A 94 -2.47 0.64 -17.41
CA THR A 94 -2.51 1.65 -16.36
C THR A 94 -3.92 1.87 -15.84
N GLU A 95 -4.91 1.90 -16.72
CA GLU A 95 -6.33 1.95 -16.37
C GLU A 95 -6.74 0.70 -15.60
N THR A 96 -6.33 -0.49 -16.06
CA THR A 96 -6.61 -1.75 -15.37
C THR A 96 -5.97 -1.79 -13.98
N LEU A 97 -4.74 -1.31 -13.82
CA LEU A 97 -4.06 -1.27 -12.53
C LEU A 97 -4.64 -0.19 -11.59
N SER A 98 -5.25 0.86 -12.16
CA SER A 98 -5.87 1.94 -11.38
C SER A 98 -7.13 1.51 -10.63
N THR A 99 -7.82 0.46 -11.08
CA THR A 99 -8.97 -0.12 -10.36
C THR A 99 -8.57 -0.80 -9.06
N LEU A 100 -7.30 -1.23 -8.95
CA LEU A 100 -6.76 -2.00 -7.82
C LEU A 100 -7.40 -3.39 -7.62
N ASP A 101 -8.25 -3.86 -8.55
CA ASP A 101 -8.96 -5.15 -8.46
C ASP A 101 -7.99 -6.34 -8.38
N PHE A 102 -6.78 -6.18 -8.91
CA PHE A 102 -5.73 -7.20 -8.81
C PHE A 102 -5.35 -7.52 -7.36
N ILE A 103 -5.48 -6.54 -6.43
CA ILE A 103 -5.20 -6.72 -5.00
C ILE A 103 -6.23 -7.66 -4.38
N GLU A 104 -7.52 -7.46 -4.66
CA GLU A 104 -8.60 -8.30 -4.15
C GLU A 104 -8.54 -9.72 -4.74
N SER A 105 -8.13 -9.80 -6.01
CA SER A 105 -7.96 -11.07 -6.73
C SER A 105 -6.69 -11.83 -6.35
N GLY A 106 -5.79 -11.26 -5.54
CA GLY A 106 -4.51 -11.86 -5.17
C GLY A 106 -3.56 -12.05 -6.36
N LEU A 107 -3.70 -11.23 -7.41
CA LEU A 107 -2.85 -11.31 -8.60
C LEU A 107 -1.53 -10.58 -8.38
N ASN A 108 -0.42 -11.19 -8.79
CA ASN A 108 0.87 -10.52 -8.83
C ASN A 108 1.01 -9.67 -10.10
N VAL A 109 1.81 -8.61 -10.02
CA VAL A 109 2.12 -7.73 -11.15
C VAL A 109 3.63 -7.63 -11.31
N CYS A 110 4.15 -7.90 -12.51
CA CYS A 110 5.54 -7.62 -12.85
C CYS A 110 5.62 -6.36 -13.71
N ILE A 111 6.39 -5.38 -13.25
CA ILE A 111 6.68 -4.15 -13.98
C ILE A 111 8.11 -4.28 -14.49
N LEU A 112 8.27 -4.50 -15.79
CA LEU A 112 9.55 -4.76 -16.43
C LEU A 112 9.96 -3.57 -17.31
N GLY A 113 11.26 -3.33 -17.45
CA GLY A 113 11.78 -2.29 -18.33
C GLY A 113 13.20 -1.86 -17.96
N PRO A 114 13.89 -1.10 -18.83
CA PRO A 114 15.25 -0.63 -18.57
C PRO A 114 15.32 0.34 -17.39
N SER A 115 16.55 0.74 -17.02
CA SER A 115 16.73 1.81 -16.03
C SER A 115 16.01 3.07 -16.49
N ASP A 116 15.52 3.85 -15.53
CA ASP A 116 14.84 5.15 -15.75
C ASP A 116 13.56 5.12 -16.60
N SER A 117 13.06 3.94 -16.95
CA SER A 117 11.79 3.79 -17.68
C SER A 117 10.53 4.19 -16.86
N GLY A 118 10.67 4.42 -15.55
CA GLY A 118 9.55 4.83 -14.69
C GLY A 118 8.88 3.70 -13.91
N LYS A 119 9.46 2.49 -13.87
CA LYS A 119 8.93 1.34 -13.10
C LYS A 119 8.63 1.68 -11.66
N SER A 120 9.62 2.22 -10.95
CA SER A 120 9.49 2.65 -9.56
C SER A 120 8.47 3.78 -9.38
N TYR A 121 8.33 4.66 -10.38
CA TYR A 121 7.31 5.70 -10.38
C TYR A 121 5.91 5.10 -10.41
N LEU A 122 5.63 4.21 -11.37
CA LEU A 122 4.35 3.51 -11.49
C LEU A 122 4.04 2.67 -10.24
N ALA A 123 5.01 1.90 -9.76
CA ALA A 123 4.83 1.07 -8.56
C ALA A 123 4.50 1.90 -7.31
N LYS A 124 5.19 3.04 -7.11
CA LYS A 124 4.88 3.97 -6.01
C LYS A 124 3.51 4.63 -6.19
N ALA A 125 3.15 5.05 -7.40
CA ALA A 125 1.84 5.63 -7.69
C ALA A 125 0.69 4.66 -7.36
N ILE A 126 0.82 3.38 -7.76
CA ILE A 126 -0.12 2.31 -7.40
C ILE A 126 -0.15 2.12 -5.88
N GLY A 127 1.00 2.06 -5.23
CA GLY A 127 1.12 1.90 -3.78
C GLY A 127 0.45 3.03 -3.00
N ILE A 128 0.60 4.29 -3.45
CA ILE A 128 -0.04 5.47 -2.86
C ILE A 128 -1.56 5.38 -3.02
N ALA A 129 -2.05 5.07 -4.23
CA ALA A 129 -3.47 4.88 -4.49
C ALA A 129 -4.05 3.75 -3.63
N ALA A 130 -3.35 2.63 -3.51
CA ALA A 130 -3.75 1.49 -2.69
C ALA A 130 -3.82 1.82 -1.18
N CYS A 131 -3.01 2.77 -0.67
CA CYS A 131 -3.05 3.19 0.73
C CYS A 131 -4.39 3.80 1.16
N ASN A 132 -5.25 4.24 0.24
CA ASN A 132 -6.60 4.67 0.56
C ASN A 132 -7.42 3.56 1.21
N SER A 133 -7.29 2.32 0.73
CA SER A 133 -8.09 1.17 1.18
C SER A 133 -7.27 0.08 1.86
N TYR A 134 -6.02 -0.15 1.44
CA TYR A 134 -5.21 -1.31 1.79
C TYR A 134 -3.99 -0.96 2.63
N LYS A 135 -3.45 -1.96 3.35
CA LYS A 135 -2.10 -1.91 3.93
C LYS A 135 -1.10 -2.24 2.84
N VAL A 136 -0.13 -1.37 2.65
CA VAL A 136 0.94 -1.50 1.65
C VAL A 136 2.30 -1.53 2.34
N GLU A 137 3.23 -2.33 1.83
CA GLU A 137 4.65 -2.32 2.18
C GLU A 137 5.45 -2.12 0.88
N TYR A 138 6.28 -1.07 0.83
CA TYR A 138 7.17 -0.80 -0.29
C TYR A 138 8.62 -0.94 0.18
N HIS A 139 9.42 -1.72 -0.55
CA HIS A 139 10.83 -1.96 -0.25
C HIS A 139 11.65 -2.10 -1.51
N HIS A 140 12.88 -1.60 -1.47
CA HIS A 140 13.93 -2.08 -2.36
C HIS A 140 14.30 -3.51 -1.94
N CYS A 141 14.32 -4.43 -2.90
CA CYS A 141 14.41 -5.87 -2.62
C CYS A 141 15.66 -6.21 -1.83
N GLU A 142 16.83 -5.80 -2.30
CA GLU A 142 18.13 -6.04 -1.66
C GLU A 142 18.16 -5.52 -0.23
N THR A 143 17.82 -4.25 -0.03
CA THR A 143 17.79 -3.62 1.30
C THR A 143 16.85 -4.35 2.28
N LEU A 144 15.70 -4.83 1.79
CA LEU A 144 14.79 -5.63 2.62
C LEU A 144 15.46 -6.95 3.05
N LEU A 145 16.08 -7.67 2.12
CA LEU A 145 16.67 -8.97 2.39
C LEU A 145 17.84 -8.86 3.38
N GLU A 146 18.77 -7.92 3.16
CA GLU A 146 19.88 -7.63 4.07
C GLU A 146 19.37 -7.30 5.49
N ALA A 147 18.39 -6.38 5.60
CA ALA A 147 17.82 -6.01 6.88
C ALA A 147 17.14 -7.19 7.58
N MET A 148 16.46 -8.07 6.83
CA MET A 148 15.80 -9.26 7.39
C MET A 148 16.81 -10.32 7.85
N VAL A 149 17.89 -10.54 7.11
CA VAL A 149 18.97 -11.46 7.50
C VAL A 149 19.65 -10.96 8.77
N ALA A 150 20.02 -9.67 8.80
CA ALA A 150 20.64 -9.07 9.98
C ALA A 150 19.70 -9.14 11.21
N LEU A 151 18.43 -8.85 11.03
CA LEU A 151 17.45 -8.91 12.11
C LEU A 151 17.21 -10.34 12.62
N LYS A 152 17.21 -11.35 11.73
CA LYS A 152 17.07 -12.76 12.07
C LYS A 152 18.23 -13.24 12.96
N ALA A 153 19.46 -12.75 12.70
CA ALA A 153 20.64 -13.05 13.47
C ALA A 153 20.66 -12.33 14.84
N ALA A 154 20.19 -11.09 14.89
CA ALA A 154 20.26 -10.25 16.09
C ALA A 154 19.08 -10.47 17.06
N ASP A 155 17.85 -10.59 16.54
CA ASP A 155 16.63 -10.70 17.36
C ASP A 155 15.52 -11.42 16.58
N TYR A 156 15.37 -12.72 16.86
CA TYR A 156 14.39 -13.56 16.18
C TYR A 156 12.95 -13.11 16.41
N SER A 157 12.61 -12.56 17.59
CA SER A 157 11.26 -12.06 17.88
C SER A 157 10.91 -10.84 17.01
N LYS A 158 11.85 -9.92 16.84
CA LYS A 158 11.68 -8.77 15.94
C LYS A 158 11.62 -9.21 14.47
N TYR A 159 12.43 -10.20 14.08
CA TYR A 159 12.36 -10.80 12.75
C TYR A 159 10.94 -11.32 12.46
N GLN A 160 10.37 -12.13 13.37
CA GLN A 160 9.02 -12.67 13.19
C GLN A 160 7.95 -11.57 13.09
N LYS A 161 8.06 -10.51 13.89
CA LYS A 161 7.15 -9.35 13.81
C LYS A 161 7.28 -8.63 12.46
N ARG A 162 8.52 -8.44 11.98
CA ARG A 162 8.77 -7.82 10.67
C ARG A 162 8.29 -8.69 9.53
N MET A 163 8.58 -10.00 9.57
CA MET A 163 8.08 -11.00 8.61
C MET A 163 6.55 -10.97 8.53
N LYS A 164 5.86 -11.01 9.68
CA LYS A 164 4.40 -10.91 9.75
C LYS A 164 3.88 -9.60 9.12
N LYS A 165 4.58 -8.49 9.32
CA LYS A 165 4.21 -7.19 8.74
C LYS A 165 4.34 -7.21 7.21
N VAL A 166 5.48 -7.65 6.69
CA VAL A 166 5.77 -7.71 5.24
C VAL A 166 4.85 -8.71 4.54
N CYS A 167 4.71 -9.91 5.09
CA CYS A 167 3.87 -10.94 4.47
C CYS A 167 2.37 -10.64 4.59
N GLY A 168 1.93 -9.97 5.65
CA GLY A 168 0.51 -9.67 5.90
C GLY A 168 0.00 -8.36 5.29
N ALA A 169 0.82 -7.62 4.54
CA ALA A 169 0.36 -6.46 3.79
C ALA A 169 -0.48 -6.91 2.59
N ALA A 170 -1.62 -6.25 2.35
CA ALA A 170 -2.48 -6.57 1.21
C ALA A 170 -1.72 -6.42 -0.12
N LEU A 171 -0.85 -5.41 -0.20
CA LEU A 171 0.06 -5.21 -1.33
C LEU A 171 1.49 -5.09 -0.83
N LEU A 172 2.40 -5.94 -1.34
CA LEU A 172 3.84 -5.81 -1.21
C LEU A 172 4.42 -5.31 -2.53
N ILE A 173 5.29 -4.32 -2.48
CA ILE A 173 6.03 -3.82 -3.64
C ILE A 173 7.52 -4.10 -3.39
N LEU A 174 8.11 -4.91 -4.26
CA LEU A 174 9.54 -5.22 -4.29
C LEU A 174 10.14 -4.48 -5.49
N ASP A 175 10.76 -3.36 -5.22
CA ASP A 175 11.44 -2.54 -6.23
C ASP A 175 12.90 -2.98 -6.40
N ASP A 176 13.46 -2.76 -7.58
CA ASP A 176 14.80 -3.19 -7.97
C ASP A 176 15.04 -4.69 -7.74
N PHE A 177 14.03 -5.51 -8.07
CA PHE A 177 14.07 -6.95 -7.89
C PHE A 177 15.14 -7.58 -8.77
N LEU A 178 16.08 -8.30 -8.14
CA LEU A 178 17.24 -8.93 -8.77
C LEU A 178 18.06 -7.95 -9.62
N LEU A 179 18.26 -6.72 -9.14
CA LEU A 179 19.18 -5.78 -9.75
C LEU A 179 20.61 -6.35 -9.75
N HIS A 180 21.00 -6.95 -8.63
CA HIS A 180 22.24 -7.72 -8.47
C HIS A 180 21.93 -9.19 -8.20
N THR A 181 22.92 -10.05 -8.45
CA THR A 181 22.83 -11.48 -8.16
C THR A 181 22.83 -11.70 -6.66
N ILE A 182 21.86 -12.44 -6.14
CA ILE A 182 21.83 -12.85 -4.74
C ILE A 182 22.80 -14.02 -4.55
N THR A 183 23.85 -13.79 -3.77
CA THR A 183 24.90 -14.78 -3.48
C THR A 183 24.84 -15.34 -2.07
N ASP A 184 24.05 -14.72 -1.18
CA ASP A 184 23.87 -15.18 0.21
C ASP A 184 22.64 -16.10 0.29
N GLU A 185 22.87 -17.37 0.65
CA GLU A 185 21.79 -18.34 0.85
C GLU A 185 20.74 -17.88 1.90
N ARG A 186 21.14 -17.07 2.88
CA ARG A 186 20.22 -16.57 3.91
C ARG A 186 19.22 -15.60 3.32
N GLU A 187 19.65 -14.78 2.36
CA GLU A 187 18.77 -13.84 1.63
C GLU A 187 17.79 -14.60 0.73
N VAL A 188 18.29 -15.63 0.02
CA VAL A 188 17.43 -16.50 -0.80
C VAL A 188 16.35 -17.17 0.06
N LYS A 189 16.72 -17.70 1.24
CA LYS A 189 15.76 -18.32 2.18
C LYS A 189 14.73 -17.32 2.69
N VAL A 190 15.12 -16.07 2.95
CA VAL A 190 14.19 -15.01 3.37
C VAL A 190 13.26 -14.62 2.23
N LEU A 191 13.78 -14.42 1.02
CA LEU A 191 12.96 -14.10 -0.16
C LEU A 191 11.94 -15.19 -0.45
N PHE A 192 12.38 -16.44 -0.44
CA PHE A 192 11.50 -17.59 -0.59
C PHE A 192 10.39 -17.62 0.47
N GLU A 193 10.77 -17.45 1.76
CA GLU A 193 9.80 -17.43 2.88
C GLU A 193 8.74 -16.32 2.71
N ILE A 194 9.14 -15.12 2.24
CA ILE A 194 8.22 -14.01 1.99
C ILE A 194 7.22 -14.39 0.88
N LEU A 195 7.73 -14.83 -0.27
CA LEU A 195 6.90 -15.12 -1.44
C LEU A 195 5.98 -16.33 -1.20
N GLU A 196 6.48 -17.38 -0.51
CA GLU A 196 5.70 -18.55 -0.16
C GLU A 196 4.51 -18.19 0.75
N LYS A 197 4.77 -17.52 1.88
CA LYS A 197 3.72 -17.11 2.82
C LYS A 197 2.66 -16.23 2.14
N ARG A 198 3.07 -15.34 1.24
CA ARG A 198 2.12 -14.49 0.51
C ARG A 198 1.29 -15.28 -0.50
N CYS A 199 1.92 -16.23 -1.18
CA CYS A 199 1.24 -17.14 -2.11
C CYS A 199 0.20 -18.01 -1.39
N GLU A 200 0.52 -18.54 -0.20
CA GLU A 200 -0.39 -19.37 0.59
C GLU A 200 -1.68 -18.62 0.99
N ILE A 201 -1.58 -17.34 1.33
CA ILE A 201 -2.71 -16.52 1.74
C ILE A 201 -3.26 -15.62 0.61
N ASN A 202 -2.83 -15.87 -0.63
CA ASN A 202 -3.29 -15.21 -1.86
C ASN A 202 -3.22 -13.66 -1.79
N LEU A 203 -2.08 -13.10 -1.37
CA LEU A 203 -1.86 -11.67 -1.33
C LEU A 203 -0.98 -11.19 -2.48
N SER A 204 -1.34 -10.05 -3.06
CA SER A 204 -0.72 -9.48 -4.25
C SER A 204 0.67 -8.90 -4.00
N THR A 205 1.58 -9.16 -4.93
CA THR A 205 2.93 -8.59 -4.94
C THR A 205 3.18 -7.89 -6.27
N ILE A 206 3.70 -6.65 -6.21
CA ILE A 206 4.28 -5.97 -7.37
C ILE A 206 5.79 -6.19 -7.34
N ILE A 207 6.34 -6.62 -8.46
CA ILE A 207 7.77 -6.81 -8.66
C ILE A 207 8.23 -5.89 -9.77
N CYS A 208 9.15 -4.97 -9.47
CA CYS A 208 9.80 -4.11 -10.46
C CYS A 208 11.19 -4.65 -10.77
N SER A 209 11.46 -4.98 -12.02
CA SER A 209 12.74 -5.51 -12.43
C SER A 209 13.20 -4.94 -13.77
N GLN A 210 14.52 -4.82 -13.92
CA GLN A 210 15.15 -4.48 -15.20
C GLN A 210 15.42 -5.74 -16.04
N ARG A 211 15.18 -6.92 -15.48
CA ARG A 211 15.47 -8.21 -16.08
C ARG A 211 14.20 -8.99 -16.35
N GLU A 212 14.19 -9.65 -17.49
CA GLU A 212 13.13 -10.57 -17.84
C GLU A 212 13.06 -11.75 -16.87
N PRO A 213 11.87 -12.24 -16.52
CA PRO A 213 11.71 -13.38 -15.61
C PRO A 213 12.52 -14.61 -15.99
N ALA A 214 12.69 -14.86 -17.29
CA ALA A 214 13.51 -15.97 -17.80
C ALA A 214 14.99 -15.93 -17.33
N SER A 215 15.51 -14.72 -17.01
CA SER A 215 16.89 -14.56 -16.53
C SER A 215 17.03 -14.61 -15.00
N TRP A 216 15.92 -14.61 -14.24
CA TRP A 216 15.95 -14.54 -12.78
C TRP A 216 16.60 -15.78 -12.15
N SER A 217 16.45 -16.95 -12.77
CA SER A 217 17.06 -18.19 -12.27
C SER A 217 18.57 -18.09 -12.15
N ALA A 218 19.24 -17.47 -13.12
CA ALA A 218 20.69 -17.28 -13.10
C ALA A 218 21.15 -16.23 -12.07
N MET A 219 20.23 -15.44 -11.52
CA MET A 219 20.50 -14.39 -10.53
C MET A 219 20.34 -14.85 -9.08
N ILE A 220 19.96 -16.11 -8.87
CA ILE A 220 19.69 -16.67 -7.54
C ILE A 220 20.60 -17.89 -7.34
N LEU A 221 21.75 -17.71 -6.72
CA LEU A 221 22.71 -18.76 -6.29
C LEU A 221 23.16 -19.78 -7.36
N ASN A 222 22.82 -19.63 -8.63
CA ASN A 222 22.88 -20.67 -9.66
C ASN A 222 22.16 -21.98 -9.26
N ASP A 223 21.19 -21.92 -8.33
CA ASP A 223 20.37 -23.04 -7.89
C ASP A 223 19.03 -23.02 -8.63
N GLU A 224 18.90 -23.93 -9.62
CA GLU A 224 17.69 -24.04 -10.43
C GLU A 224 16.44 -24.38 -9.60
N VAL A 225 16.57 -25.14 -8.51
CA VAL A 225 15.43 -25.55 -7.70
C VAL A 225 14.91 -24.37 -6.87
N ALA A 226 15.80 -23.66 -6.20
CA ALA A 226 15.44 -22.47 -5.41
C ALA A 226 14.91 -21.36 -6.32
N SER A 227 15.54 -21.14 -7.47
CA SER A 227 15.12 -20.12 -8.43
C SER A 227 13.78 -20.45 -9.06
N ASN A 228 13.52 -21.67 -9.49
CA ASN A 228 12.22 -22.10 -10.01
C ASN A 228 11.11 -21.97 -8.97
N ALA A 229 11.40 -22.28 -7.71
CA ALA A 229 10.44 -22.11 -6.63
C ALA A 229 10.08 -20.64 -6.38
N ILE A 230 11.04 -19.72 -6.46
CA ILE A 230 10.83 -18.26 -6.38
C ILE A 230 10.06 -17.78 -7.62
N MET A 231 10.48 -18.20 -8.81
CA MET A 231 9.84 -17.87 -10.09
C MET A 231 8.35 -18.23 -10.11
N ASN A 232 8.03 -19.47 -9.75
CA ASN A 232 6.64 -19.96 -9.74
C ASN A 232 5.74 -19.14 -8.78
N ARG A 233 6.29 -18.64 -7.68
CA ARG A 233 5.55 -17.82 -6.71
C ARG A 233 5.45 -16.36 -7.14
N SER A 234 6.50 -15.84 -7.76
CA SER A 234 6.54 -14.46 -8.28
C SER A 234 5.66 -14.29 -9.50
N ALA A 235 5.68 -15.29 -10.41
CA ALA A 235 4.99 -15.29 -11.69
C ALA A 235 3.59 -15.89 -11.63
N LYS A 236 3.12 -16.35 -10.47
CA LYS A 236 1.77 -16.90 -10.35
C LYS A 236 0.75 -15.79 -10.63
N ASN A 237 -0.03 -15.98 -11.70
CA ASN A 237 -1.07 -15.04 -12.13
C ASN A 237 -0.56 -13.65 -12.55
N VAL A 238 0.56 -13.56 -13.27
CA VAL A 238 1.17 -12.29 -13.68
C VAL A 238 0.40 -11.61 -14.79
N LYS A 239 0.06 -10.33 -14.58
CA LYS A 239 -0.10 -9.36 -15.67
C LYS A 239 1.24 -8.66 -15.86
N SER A 240 1.94 -8.94 -16.98
CA SER A 240 3.21 -8.27 -17.27
C SER A 240 2.96 -6.95 -17.99
N THR A 241 3.62 -5.91 -17.55
CA THR A 241 3.80 -4.66 -18.30
C THR A 241 5.21 -4.66 -18.84
N GLN A 242 5.39 -4.64 -20.17
CA GLN A 242 6.68 -4.36 -20.81
C GLN A 242 6.68 -2.90 -21.29
N TRP A 243 7.88 -2.32 -21.30
CA TRP A 243 8.17 -0.96 -21.79
C TRP A 243 8.83 -1.04 -23.16
#